data_01af85fc5ba88f6f7a391f6447ffd923
#
_entry.id   01af85fc5ba88f6f7a391f6447ffd923
#
_cell.length_a   1.000
_cell.length_b   1.000
_cell.length_c   1.000
_cell.angle_alpha   90.00
_cell.angle_beta   90.00
_cell.angle_gamma   90.00
#
_symmetry.space_group_name_H-M   'P 1'
#
loop_
_entity.id
_entity.type
_entity.pdbx_description
1 polymer ?
#
loop_
_entity_poly.entity_id
_entity_poly.type
_entity_poly.pdbx_seq_one_letter_code
_entity_poly.pdbx_strand_id
1 'polypeptide(L)'
;MSAPSSAAPLSVTITLSGGAALGAFHGGALSALLTGLRAASHEDAVRLDAVGGTSAGAFASILAAHAWLEGIEPVWLMNEAWVERLSVDLLRARAGSAPLSFDRLADRIDRILNPQEEGRDVHRVPRASSPLGLHVGLLNLHGLTFDLAVEGDGQGSTFDDWSQFVLQPGSGSHQLWEPEGSSPMEAVFASAANPGGFAPHRLDRSNHRDHYRENGITSFPDDGVFWYSDGGPLCREPVGRVIDAAERVIDGDERSGSLALVLDPRSEGPTDQAFTGADDVPSWMAGLKRTAGLLPAEAISDDLRRITKYNARIDAVRQVADALADSVDTELLGALIDIVNDTSGEPSSRSDDRLDDDADLTAVLAALTGVHGKKPVSCEVISPRLLDPDANTTQLLAGELLGDFGGFFDQRLRRNDFLLGWACATIWLERRAAIALGLDDQVLTALFDAVEEAAPDEEPDLDVAKASVTSSILPITTAAGRLIASNVAGLLRRTLATR
;
A
#
# COMPACT_ATOMS: atom_id res chain seq x y z
N MET A 1 -32.48 10.02 30.00
CA MET A 1 -32.11 8.88 29.17
C MET A 1 -30.88 9.34 28.39
N SER A 2 -29.71 8.90 28.83
CA SER A 2 -28.46 9.12 28.07
C SER A 2 -28.58 8.29 26.80
N ALA A 3 -28.32 8.90 25.63
CA ALA A 3 -28.14 8.16 24.40
C ALA A 3 -27.10 7.05 24.63
N PRO A 4 -27.28 5.85 24.03
CA PRO A 4 -26.23 4.85 24.10
C PRO A 4 -24.95 5.50 23.53
N SER A 5 -23.85 5.38 24.26
CA SER A 5 -22.52 5.72 23.75
C SER A 5 -22.35 4.97 22.43
N SER A 6 -22.26 5.68 21.30
CA SER A 6 -21.93 5.04 20.04
C SER A 6 -20.58 4.35 20.24
N ALA A 7 -20.52 3.06 19.94
CA ALA A 7 -19.25 2.34 19.94
C ALA A 7 -18.29 3.10 19.02
N ALA A 8 -17.01 3.18 19.40
CA ALA A 8 -16.00 3.82 18.55
C ALA A 8 -15.95 3.12 17.17
N PRO A 9 -15.71 3.86 16.08
CA PRO A 9 -15.71 3.28 14.72
C PRO A 9 -14.61 2.23 14.55
N LEU A 10 -14.83 1.29 13.64
CA LEU A 10 -13.79 0.36 13.21
C LEU A 10 -12.75 1.11 12.36
N SER A 11 -11.48 1.01 12.74
CA SER A 11 -10.36 1.54 11.96
C SER A 11 -10.10 0.67 10.74
N VAL A 12 -10.12 1.25 9.54
CA VAL A 12 -9.82 0.57 8.29
C VAL A 12 -8.54 1.12 7.69
N THR A 13 -7.66 0.23 7.26
CA THR A 13 -6.47 0.58 6.48
C THR A 13 -6.51 -0.15 5.13
N ILE A 14 -5.99 0.49 4.07
CA ILE A 14 -5.91 -0.12 2.74
C ILE A 14 -4.47 -0.13 2.27
N THR A 15 -3.93 -1.31 2.02
CA THR A 15 -2.59 -1.52 1.47
C THR A 15 -2.68 -1.99 0.03
N LEU A 16 -1.89 -1.38 -0.85
CA LEU A 16 -1.90 -1.66 -2.28
C LEU A 16 -0.53 -2.15 -2.74
N SER A 17 -0.53 -3.27 -3.46
CA SER A 17 0.70 -3.86 -3.99
C SER A 17 1.29 -3.05 -5.16
N GLY A 18 2.59 -3.22 -5.41
CA GLY A 18 3.22 -2.78 -6.64
C GLY A 18 2.74 -3.61 -7.84
N GLY A 19 2.79 -3.05 -9.06
CA GLY A 19 2.36 -3.80 -10.25
C GLY A 19 2.21 -2.97 -11.53
N ALA A 20 2.92 -1.89 -11.68
CA ALA A 20 2.93 -1.05 -12.90
C ALA A 20 1.52 -0.75 -13.44
N ALA A 21 1.15 -1.23 -14.65
CA ALA A 21 -0.16 -1.00 -15.26
C ALA A 21 -1.32 -1.74 -14.53
N LEU A 22 -1.03 -2.70 -13.65
CA LEU A 22 -2.03 -3.35 -12.80
C LEU A 22 -2.63 -2.41 -11.75
N GLY A 23 -2.09 -1.19 -11.61
CA GLY A 23 -2.75 -0.11 -10.89
C GLY A 23 -4.18 0.17 -11.37
N ALA A 24 -4.55 -0.21 -12.59
CA ALA A 24 -5.93 -0.17 -13.06
C ALA A 24 -6.85 -1.08 -12.24
N PHE A 25 -6.41 -2.29 -11.85
CA PHE A 25 -7.13 -3.14 -10.91
C PHE A 25 -7.33 -2.45 -9.57
N HIS A 26 -6.27 -1.82 -9.03
CA HIS A 26 -6.39 -1.05 -7.80
C HIS A 26 -7.41 0.08 -7.93
N GLY A 27 -7.41 0.78 -9.07
CA GLY A 27 -8.38 1.84 -9.35
C GLY A 27 -9.81 1.37 -9.28
N GLY A 28 -10.12 0.24 -9.91
CA GLY A 28 -11.46 -0.36 -9.85
C GLY A 28 -11.84 -0.83 -8.45
N ALA A 29 -10.95 -1.55 -7.78
CA ALA A 29 -11.19 -2.03 -6.42
C ALA A 29 -11.38 -0.89 -5.41
N LEU A 30 -10.52 0.14 -5.48
CA LEU A 30 -10.65 1.34 -4.65
C LEU A 30 -11.95 2.10 -4.93
N SER A 31 -12.40 2.15 -6.18
CA SER A 31 -13.66 2.80 -6.54
C SER A 31 -14.84 2.18 -5.78
N ALA A 32 -14.98 0.85 -5.78
CA ALA A 32 -16.04 0.15 -5.05
C ALA A 32 -15.86 0.29 -3.52
N LEU A 33 -14.64 0.05 -3.01
CA LEU A 33 -14.35 0.11 -1.57
C LEU A 33 -14.59 1.50 -0.99
N LEU A 34 -14.04 2.56 -1.61
CA LEU A 34 -14.19 3.92 -1.10
C LEU A 34 -15.64 4.39 -1.15
N THR A 35 -16.41 3.96 -2.15
CA THR A 35 -17.85 4.24 -2.24
C THR A 35 -18.59 3.58 -1.09
N GLY A 36 -18.40 2.27 -0.87
CA GLY A 36 -19.05 1.54 0.22
C GLY A 36 -18.62 1.99 1.62
N LEU A 37 -17.30 2.14 1.84
CA LEU A 37 -16.76 2.61 3.12
C LEU A 37 -17.24 4.02 3.46
N ARG A 38 -17.43 4.89 2.47
CA ARG A 38 -17.97 6.23 2.68
C ARG A 38 -19.41 6.19 3.19
N ALA A 39 -20.25 5.36 2.60
CA ALA A 39 -21.62 5.16 3.08
C ALA A 39 -21.64 4.66 4.53
N ALA A 40 -20.81 3.67 4.87
CA ALA A 40 -20.68 3.16 6.24
C ALA A 40 -20.04 4.19 7.21
N SER A 41 -19.15 5.06 6.73
CA SER A 41 -18.53 6.12 7.55
C SER A 41 -19.52 7.23 7.92
N HIS A 42 -20.55 7.48 7.11
CA HIS A 42 -21.61 8.43 7.45
C HIS A 42 -22.45 8.00 8.65
N GLU A 43 -22.51 6.70 8.92
CA GLU A 43 -23.18 6.12 10.08
C GLU A 43 -22.24 5.91 11.27
N ASP A 44 -21.04 6.51 11.25
CA ASP A 44 -19.98 6.37 12.27
C ASP A 44 -19.58 4.90 12.54
N ALA A 45 -19.87 3.97 11.63
CA ALA A 45 -19.56 2.57 11.81
C ALA A 45 -18.09 2.24 11.50
N VAL A 46 -17.53 2.89 10.49
CA VAL A 46 -16.13 2.70 10.05
C VAL A 46 -15.43 4.04 9.81
N ARG A 47 -14.10 4.02 9.92
CA ARG A 47 -13.24 5.16 9.61
C ARG A 47 -12.04 4.66 8.79
N LEU A 48 -11.82 5.26 7.63
CA LEU A 48 -10.59 5.02 6.87
C LEU A 48 -9.47 5.88 7.45
N ASP A 49 -8.48 5.25 8.08
CA ASP A 49 -7.43 5.92 8.83
C ASP A 49 -6.09 5.99 8.08
N ALA A 50 -5.81 5.00 7.22
CA ALA A 50 -4.63 5.07 6.37
C ALA A 50 -4.80 4.34 5.05
N VAL A 51 -4.08 4.83 4.06
CA VAL A 51 -3.85 4.15 2.79
C VAL A 51 -2.36 4.13 2.50
N GLY A 52 -1.89 3.11 1.80
CA GLY A 52 -0.48 3.08 1.43
C GLY A 52 -0.14 1.96 0.47
N GLY A 53 1.04 2.03 -0.08
CA GLY A 53 1.50 1.03 -1.03
C GLY A 53 2.87 1.34 -1.60
N THR A 54 3.23 0.60 -2.63
CA THR A 54 4.52 0.71 -3.30
C THR A 54 4.30 0.81 -4.81
N SER A 55 5.10 1.62 -5.50
CA SER A 55 5.06 1.75 -6.96
C SER A 55 3.66 2.17 -7.46
N ALA A 56 3.01 1.38 -8.31
CA ALA A 56 1.63 1.62 -8.74
C ALA A 56 0.64 1.68 -7.58
N GLY A 57 0.87 0.89 -6.51
CA GLY A 57 0.07 0.95 -5.29
C GLY A 57 0.21 2.28 -4.56
N ALA A 58 1.41 2.87 -4.49
CA ALA A 58 1.62 4.20 -3.93
C ALA A 58 0.87 5.27 -4.74
N PHE A 59 0.89 5.13 -6.08
CA PHE A 59 0.11 6.01 -6.97
C PHE A 59 -1.39 5.90 -6.74
N ALA A 60 -1.92 4.69 -6.63
CA ALA A 60 -3.32 4.47 -6.33
C ALA A 60 -3.70 4.96 -4.92
N SER A 61 -2.79 4.83 -3.94
CA SER A 61 -3.00 5.32 -2.57
C SER A 61 -3.15 6.82 -2.48
N ILE A 62 -2.31 7.61 -3.20
CA ILE A 62 -2.41 9.07 -3.17
C ILE A 62 -3.69 9.57 -3.85
N LEU A 63 -4.14 8.89 -4.91
CA LEU A 63 -5.43 9.17 -5.55
C LEU A 63 -6.60 8.83 -4.63
N ALA A 64 -6.53 7.69 -3.93
CA ALA A 64 -7.52 7.28 -2.93
C ALA A 64 -7.63 8.29 -1.78
N ALA A 65 -6.48 8.72 -1.25
CA ALA A 65 -6.42 9.74 -0.22
C ALA A 65 -7.06 11.06 -0.67
N HIS A 66 -6.74 11.50 -1.89
CA HIS A 66 -7.31 12.74 -2.44
C HIS A 66 -8.83 12.62 -2.66
N ALA A 67 -9.30 11.53 -3.25
CA ALA A 67 -10.74 11.27 -3.40
C ALA A 67 -11.47 11.32 -2.05
N TRP A 68 -10.90 10.65 -1.05
CA TRP A 68 -11.47 10.56 0.29
C TRP A 68 -11.53 11.91 1.01
N LEU A 69 -10.44 12.65 1.01
CA LEU A 69 -10.29 13.89 1.76
C LEU A 69 -10.96 15.09 1.09
N GLU A 70 -11.02 15.12 -0.25
CA GLU A 70 -11.59 16.25 -1.00
C GLU A 70 -13.04 16.02 -1.47
N GLY A 71 -13.59 14.82 -1.23
CA GLY A 71 -14.95 14.49 -1.65
C GLY A 71 -15.10 14.43 -3.17
N ILE A 72 -14.12 13.90 -3.87
CA ILE A 72 -14.22 13.59 -5.30
C ILE A 72 -14.78 12.18 -5.44
N GLU A 73 -15.67 11.98 -6.40
CA GLU A 73 -16.22 10.68 -6.69
C GLU A 73 -15.10 9.69 -7.06
N PRO A 74 -14.95 8.57 -6.31
CA PRO A 74 -13.83 7.65 -6.53
C PRO A 74 -13.82 7.02 -7.92
N VAL A 75 -14.98 6.62 -8.44
CA VAL A 75 -15.10 5.97 -9.76
C VAL A 75 -14.58 6.89 -10.85
N TRP A 76 -15.01 8.15 -10.85
CA TRP A 76 -14.54 9.14 -11.82
C TRP A 76 -13.03 9.35 -11.73
N LEU A 77 -12.50 9.61 -10.51
CA LEU A 77 -11.08 9.93 -10.34
C LEU A 77 -10.18 8.76 -10.76
N MET A 78 -10.53 7.56 -10.31
CA MET A 78 -9.73 6.36 -10.62
C MET A 78 -9.82 5.98 -12.09
N ASN A 79 -11.00 6.10 -12.71
CA ASN A 79 -11.15 5.84 -14.14
C ASN A 79 -10.38 6.86 -14.99
N GLU A 80 -10.49 8.16 -14.69
CA GLU A 80 -9.71 9.21 -15.38
C GLU A 80 -8.20 8.95 -15.27
N ALA A 81 -7.70 8.63 -14.07
CA ALA A 81 -6.28 8.44 -13.83
C ALA A 81 -5.76 7.15 -14.48
N TRP A 82 -6.40 6.01 -14.24
CA TRP A 82 -5.86 4.71 -14.61
C TRP A 82 -6.31 4.21 -15.98
N VAL A 83 -7.53 4.57 -16.43
CA VAL A 83 -8.08 4.06 -17.72
C VAL A 83 -7.92 5.08 -18.82
N GLU A 84 -8.46 6.29 -18.62
CA GLU A 84 -8.61 7.27 -19.70
C GLU A 84 -7.29 8.01 -20.02
N ARG A 85 -6.52 8.38 -19.00
CA ARG A 85 -5.39 9.28 -19.19
C ARG A 85 -4.03 8.60 -19.19
N LEU A 86 -3.90 7.45 -18.55
CA LEU A 86 -2.62 6.76 -18.47
C LEU A 86 -2.25 6.14 -19.83
N SER A 87 -1.03 6.41 -20.29
CA SER A 87 -0.47 5.78 -21.50
C SER A 87 1.05 5.84 -21.47
N VAL A 88 1.70 4.97 -22.24
CA VAL A 88 3.15 4.98 -22.41
C VAL A 88 3.68 6.32 -22.93
N ASP A 89 2.89 7.06 -23.71
CA ASP A 89 3.29 8.36 -24.25
C ASP A 89 3.41 9.44 -23.16
N LEU A 90 2.64 9.34 -22.06
CA LEU A 90 2.80 10.22 -20.91
C LEU A 90 4.08 9.91 -20.13
N LEU A 91 4.50 8.66 -20.13
CA LEU A 91 5.71 8.22 -19.44
C LEU A 91 6.99 8.43 -20.26
N ARG A 92 6.88 8.69 -21.59
CA ARG A 92 8.04 8.85 -22.44
C ARG A 92 8.82 10.12 -22.11
N ALA A 93 10.09 9.98 -21.79
CA ALA A 93 10.97 11.10 -21.53
C ALA A 93 11.13 12.01 -22.77
N ARG A 94 11.12 13.32 -22.55
CA ARG A 94 11.40 14.32 -23.63
C ARG A 94 12.90 14.41 -23.91
N ALA A 95 13.72 14.36 -22.86
CA ALA A 95 15.17 14.33 -22.91
C ALA A 95 15.69 13.72 -21.61
N GLY A 96 16.85 13.09 -21.63
CA GLY A 96 17.44 12.56 -20.39
C GLY A 96 18.22 11.28 -20.59
N SER A 97 18.60 10.68 -19.46
CA SER A 97 19.37 9.44 -19.41
C SER A 97 18.50 8.19 -19.40
N ALA A 98 17.22 8.33 -19.09
CA ALA A 98 16.26 7.24 -19.03
C ALA A 98 15.21 7.36 -20.14
N PRO A 99 14.58 6.25 -20.55
CA PRO A 99 13.54 6.23 -21.60
C PRO A 99 12.21 6.82 -21.12
N LEU A 100 11.94 6.72 -19.83
CA LEU A 100 10.71 7.18 -19.19
C LEU A 100 11.01 8.28 -18.17
N SER A 101 10.05 9.20 -17.99
CA SER A 101 10.07 10.22 -16.94
C SER A 101 8.65 10.50 -16.44
N PHE A 102 8.54 11.10 -15.27
CA PHE A 102 7.26 11.50 -14.69
C PHE A 102 6.81 12.91 -15.09
N ASP A 103 7.62 13.69 -15.82
CA ASP A 103 7.36 15.10 -16.09
C ASP A 103 5.97 15.36 -16.70
N ARG A 104 5.61 14.60 -17.74
CA ARG A 104 4.29 14.74 -18.37
C ARG A 104 3.16 14.16 -17.54
N LEU A 105 3.49 13.12 -16.77
CA LEU A 105 2.52 12.48 -15.87
C LEU A 105 2.19 13.42 -14.71
N ALA A 106 3.19 14.11 -14.14
CA ALA A 106 3.00 15.10 -13.09
C ALA A 106 2.04 16.21 -13.54
N ASP A 107 2.30 16.84 -14.70
CA ASP A 107 1.41 17.85 -15.28
C ASP A 107 -0.04 17.31 -15.49
N ARG A 108 -0.16 16.04 -15.84
CA ARG A 108 -1.46 15.42 -16.09
C ARG A 108 -2.20 15.10 -14.82
N ILE A 109 -1.49 14.59 -13.80
CA ILE A 109 -2.07 14.27 -12.50
C ILE A 109 -2.57 15.52 -11.82
N ASP A 110 -1.80 16.59 -11.83
CA ASP A 110 -2.23 17.87 -11.24
C ASP A 110 -3.59 18.32 -11.78
N ARG A 111 -3.80 18.20 -13.10
CA ARG A 111 -5.10 18.51 -13.73
C ARG A 111 -6.22 17.53 -13.37
N ILE A 112 -5.90 16.26 -13.12
CA ILE A 112 -6.90 15.26 -12.68
C ILE A 112 -7.30 15.54 -11.23
N LEU A 113 -6.37 15.92 -10.38
CA LEU A 113 -6.60 16.27 -8.99
C LEU A 113 -7.38 17.61 -8.84
N ASN A 114 -7.25 18.51 -9.83
CA ASN A 114 -7.89 19.82 -9.87
C ASN A 114 -8.87 19.98 -11.05
N PRO A 115 -9.91 19.13 -11.18
CA PRO A 115 -10.79 19.12 -12.36
C PRO A 115 -11.54 20.44 -12.60
N GLN A 116 -11.77 21.22 -11.55
CA GLN A 116 -12.45 22.52 -11.64
C GLN A 116 -11.62 23.56 -12.40
N GLU A 117 -10.29 23.48 -12.35
CA GLU A 117 -9.40 24.37 -13.10
C GLU A 117 -9.52 24.15 -14.62
N GLU A 118 -9.90 22.92 -15.03
CA GLU A 118 -10.21 22.60 -16.44
C GLU A 118 -11.68 22.87 -16.83
N GLY A 119 -12.48 23.42 -15.91
CA GLY A 119 -13.91 23.67 -16.16
C GLY A 119 -14.74 22.39 -16.22
N ARG A 120 -14.26 21.29 -15.64
CA ARG A 120 -14.98 20.02 -15.56
C ARG A 120 -15.90 20.03 -14.35
N ASP A 121 -17.17 19.75 -14.60
CA ASP A 121 -18.14 19.48 -13.54
C ASP A 121 -17.99 18.01 -13.12
N VAL A 122 -17.45 17.80 -11.92
CA VAL A 122 -17.24 16.46 -11.36
C VAL A 122 -18.22 16.28 -10.21
N HIS A 123 -18.89 15.14 -10.20
CA HIS A 123 -19.77 14.80 -9.09
C HIS A 123 -18.98 14.79 -7.78
N ARG A 124 -19.51 15.52 -6.80
CA ARG A 124 -18.93 15.62 -5.46
C ARG A 124 -19.69 14.73 -4.50
N VAL A 125 -18.94 14.01 -3.71
CA VAL A 125 -19.45 13.22 -2.59
C VAL A 125 -19.03 13.88 -1.28
N PRO A 126 -19.67 13.59 -0.16
CA PRO A 126 -19.24 14.13 1.13
C PRO A 126 -17.77 13.75 1.39
N ARG A 127 -16.97 14.71 1.82
CA ARG A 127 -15.56 14.49 2.17
C ARG A 127 -15.43 13.97 3.59
N ALA A 128 -14.32 13.30 3.87
CA ALA A 128 -13.95 12.88 5.22
C ALA A 128 -13.81 14.09 6.15
N SER A 129 -14.07 13.88 7.42
CA SER A 129 -13.89 14.89 8.49
C SER A 129 -12.56 14.70 9.24
N SER A 130 -11.96 13.53 9.14
CA SER A 130 -10.74 13.13 9.86
C SER A 130 -9.52 13.13 8.96
N PRO A 131 -8.31 13.39 9.49
CA PRO A 131 -7.06 13.20 8.78
C PRO A 131 -6.88 11.75 8.29
N LEU A 132 -6.01 11.56 7.30
CA LEU A 132 -5.68 10.26 6.72
C LEU A 132 -4.18 10.06 6.68
N GLY A 133 -3.70 8.93 7.18
CA GLY A 133 -2.32 8.48 7.02
C GLY A 133 -2.04 8.02 5.58
N LEU A 134 -0.94 8.48 5.01
CA LEU A 134 -0.43 7.99 3.73
C LEU A 134 0.94 7.36 3.94
N HIS A 135 1.09 6.10 3.51
CA HIS A 135 2.38 5.40 3.50
C HIS A 135 2.85 5.14 2.08
N VAL A 136 4.14 5.39 1.82
CA VAL A 136 4.81 5.13 0.55
C VAL A 136 6.07 4.32 0.79
N GLY A 137 6.12 3.09 0.29
CA GLY A 137 7.31 2.23 0.35
C GLY A 137 8.35 2.64 -0.68
N LEU A 138 9.63 2.66 -0.28
CA LEU A 138 10.76 3.17 -1.07
C LEU A 138 11.93 2.19 -1.05
N LEU A 139 12.75 2.20 -2.11
CA LEU A 139 14.06 1.56 -2.13
C LEU A 139 15.15 2.63 -2.15
N ASN A 140 15.88 2.74 -1.05
CA ASN A 140 16.97 3.70 -0.89
C ASN A 140 18.24 3.14 -1.52
N LEU A 141 18.76 3.79 -2.55
CA LEU A 141 19.94 3.30 -3.28
C LEU A 141 21.27 3.56 -2.54
N HIS A 142 21.28 4.47 -1.56
CA HIS A 142 22.45 4.69 -0.71
C HIS A 142 22.58 3.56 0.33
N GLY A 143 21.46 3.05 0.84
CA GLY A 143 21.41 2.18 1.98
C GLY A 143 21.46 2.94 3.30
N LEU A 144 20.79 2.38 4.30
CA LEU A 144 20.67 2.94 5.65
C LEU A 144 21.43 2.03 6.60
N THR A 145 22.41 2.55 7.30
CA THR A 145 23.24 1.80 8.26
C THR A 145 22.70 1.98 9.67
N PHE A 146 22.64 0.91 10.42
CA PHE A 146 22.23 0.88 11.83
C PHE A 146 23.17 0.00 12.64
N ASP A 147 23.31 0.31 13.93
CA ASP A 147 24.15 -0.47 14.84
C ASP A 147 23.43 -1.76 15.26
N LEU A 148 24.13 -2.88 15.20
CA LEU A 148 23.63 -4.16 15.69
C LEU A 148 23.91 -4.28 17.18
N ALA A 149 22.90 -4.66 17.99
CA ALA A 149 23.05 -4.92 19.41
C ALA A 149 23.78 -6.26 19.68
N VAL A 150 25.00 -6.41 19.16
CA VAL A 150 25.88 -7.56 19.40
C VAL A 150 27.20 -7.07 19.99
N GLU A 151 27.86 -7.90 20.80
CA GLU A 151 29.19 -7.59 21.31
C GLU A 151 30.16 -7.34 20.14
N GLY A 152 30.63 -6.09 20.01
CA GLY A 152 31.52 -5.62 18.96
C GLY A 152 30.86 -4.50 18.10
N ASP A 153 31.68 -3.85 17.27
CA ASP A 153 31.25 -2.75 16.38
C ASP A 153 30.48 -3.28 15.14
N GLY A 154 29.47 -4.16 15.35
CA GLY A 154 28.66 -4.73 14.31
C GLY A 154 27.69 -3.71 13.73
N GLN A 155 27.74 -3.47 12.40
CA GLN A 155 26.78 -2.64 11.70
C GLN A 155 25.99 -3.48 10.70
N GLY A 156 24.68 -3.22 10.62
CA GLY A 156 23.79 -3.73 9.58
C GLY A 156 23.45 -2.66 8.57
N SER A 157 22.95 -3.06 7.41
CA SER A 157 22.46 -2.12 6.40
C SER A 157 21.12 -2.59 5.87
N THR A 158 20.22 -1.66 5.61
CA THR A 158 18.96 -1.90 4.90
C THR A 158 18.83 -0.92 3.74
N PHE A 159 18.17 -1.36 2.68
CA PHE A 159 17.79 -0.53 1.54
C PHE A 159 16.28 -0.25 1.54
N ASP A 160 15.56 -0.89 2.46
CA ASP A 160 14.14 -0.66 2.69
C ASP A 160 13.95 0.67 3.44
N ASP A 161 13.24 1.58 2.80
CA ASP A 161 12.95 2.92 3.31
C ASP A 161 11.48 3.27 3.03
N TRP A 162 10.99 4.36 3.60
CA TRP A 162 9.61 4.79 3.42
C TRP A 162 9.39 6.27 3.67
N SER A 163 8.26 6.77 3.21
CA SER A 163 7.71 8.06 3.60
C SER A 163 6.32 7.87 4.20
N GLN A 164 6.02 8.63 5.24
CA GLN A 164 4.69 8.68 5.84
C GLN A 164 4.25 10.12 5.98
N PHE A 165 2.98 10.38 5.67
CA PHE A 165 2.38 11.70 5.70
C PHE A 165 1.03 11.63 6.42
N VAL A 166 0.66 12.71 7.08
CA VAL A 166 -0.69 12.92 7.62
C VAL A 166 -1.36 13.97 6.74
N LEU A 167 -2.35 13.54 5.96
CA LEU A 167 -3.08 14.40 5.03
C LEU A 167 -4.36 14.92 5.69
N GLN A 168 -4.66 16.21 5.45
CA GLN A 168 -5.79 16.90 6.07
C GLN A 168 -6.96 17.02 5.10
N PRO A 169 -8.21 16.85 5.56
CA PRO A 169 -9.39 17.06 4.75
C PRO A 169 -9.52 18.53 4.34
N GLY A 170 -9.90 18.76 3.08
CA GLY A 170 -10.16 20.09 2.54
C GLY A 170 -8.94 20.96 2.27
N SER A 171 -7.73 20.38 2.34
CA SER A 171 -6.48 21.09 2.00
C SER A 171 -6.19 21.12 0.49
N GLY A 172 -7.02 20.45 -0.32
CA GLY A 172 -6.86 20.40 -1.77
C GLY A 172 -5.63 19.60 -2.20
N SER A 173 -5.31 19.68 -3.50
CA SER A 173 -4.13 18.99 -4.05
C SER A 173 -2.80 19.59 -3.62
N HIS A 174 -2.79 20.83 -3.11
CA HIS A 174 -1.57 21.53 -2.70
C HIS A 174 -0.74 20.71 -1.69
N GLN A 175 -1.38 20.11 -0.69
CA GLN A 175 -0.68 19.28 0.29
C GLN A 175 0.03 18.06 -0.32
N LEU A 176 -0.30 17.66 -1.55
CA LEU A 176 0.33 16.53 -2.23
C LEU A 176 1.63 16.91 -2.93
N TRP A 177 1.82 18.20 -3.24
CA TRP A 177 2.97 18.74 -3.96
C TRP A 177 3.95 19.50 -3.08
N GLU A 178 3.59 19.80 -1.82
CA GLU A 178 4.41 20.56 -0.89
C GLU A 178 4.85 19.71 0.31
N PRO A 179 6.05 19.90 0.85
CA PRO A 179 7.11 20.80 0.32
C PRO A 179 7.83 20.19 -0.90
N GLU A 180 8.32 21.04 -1.80
CA GLU A 180 9.09 20.61 -2.96
C GLU A 180 10.31 19.77 -2.55
N GLY A 181 10.55 18.66 -3.27
CA GLY A 181 11.66 17.75 -3.03
C GLY A 181 11.40 16.66 -1.97
N SER A 182 10.34 16.79 -1.16
CA SER A 182 9.96 15.79 -0.14
C SER A 182 8.44 15.65 0.05
N SER A 183 7.66 16.09 -0.93
CA SER A 183 6.20 16.02 -0.91
C SER A 183 5.68 14.57 -1.02
N PRO A 184 4.42 14.33 -0.69
CA PRO A 184 3.77 13.05 -0.96
C PRO A 184 3.91 12.58 -2.41
N MET A 185 3.73 13.48 -3.38
CA MET A 185 3.83 13.14 -4.81
C MET A 185 5.26 12.80 -5.22
N GLU A 186 6.25 13.52 -4.71
CA GLU A 186 7.67 13.21 -4.95
C GLU A 186 8.03 11.82 -4.38
N ALA A 187 7.52 11.48 -3.20
CA ALA A 187 7.70 10.14 -2.64
C ALA A 187 7.05 9.05 -3.52
N VAL A 188 5.86 9.32 -4.07
CA VAL A 188 5.18 8.41 -5.01
C VAL A 188 5.99 8.22 -6.29
N PHE A 189 6.56 9.30 -6.87
CA PHE A 189 7.44 9.18 -8.04
C PHE A 189 8.71 8.39 -7.72
N ALA A 190 9.30 8.60 -6.54
CA ALA A 190 10.45 7.82 -6.09
C ALA A 190 10.11 6.33 -5.95
N SER A 191 8.95 6.03 -5.38
CA SER A 191 8.42 4.66 -5.24
C SER A 191 8.14 3.99 -6.59
N ALA A 192 7.75 4.76 -7.60
CA ALA A 192 7.41 4.26 -8.93
C ALA A 192 8.58 4.29 -9.94
N ALA A 193 9.77 4.73 -9.51
CA ALA A 193 10.96 4.85 -10.37
C ALA A 193 11.56 3.47 -10.70
N ASN A 194 10.83 2.66 -11.49
CA ASN A 194 11.25 1.33 -11.91
C ASN A 194 12.53 1.40 -12.77
N PRO A 195 13.62 0.70 -12.38
CA PRO A 195 14.91 0.78 -13.05
C PRO A 195 14.91 0.26 -14.48
N GLY A 196 13.87 -0.47 -14.88
CA GLY A 196 13.66 -0.90 -16.28
C GLY A 196 13.33 0.26 -17.24
N GLY A 197 12.95 1.43 -16.72
CA GLY A 197 12.52 2.55 -17.56
C GLY A 197 12.84 3.94 -17.01
N PHE A 198 12.87 4.14 -15.71
CA PHE A 198 13.05 5.43 -15.08
C PHE A 198 14.46 5.61 -14.51
N ALA A 199 14.92 6.85 -14.48
CA ALA A 199 16.09 7.20 -13.68
C ALA A 199 15.74 7.15 -12.18
N PRO A 200 16.75 6.93 -11.30
CA PRO A 200 16.55 7.13 -9.88
C PRO A 200 15.96 8.50 -9.56
N HIS A 201 15.06 8.53 -8.59
CA HIS A 201 14.38 9.75 -8.16
C HIS A 201 15.04 10.30 -6.89
N ARG A 202 15.17 11.62 -6.80
CA ARG A 202 15.83 12.30 -5.70
C ARG A 202 14.79 12.79 -4.69
N LEU A 203 15.02 12.50 -3.40
CA LEU A 203 14.24 13.10 -2.31
C LEU A 203 15.17 13.84 -1.33
N ASP A 204 14.74 15.01 -0.86
CA ASP A 204 15.32 15.73 0.25
C ASP A 204 14.71 15.23 1.56
N ARG A 205 15.55 14.64 2.41
CA ARG A 205 15.16 14.06 3.70
C ARG A 205 15.72 14.86 4.87
N SER A 206 16.25 16.06 4.62
CA SER A 206 16.87 16.90 5.67
C SER A 206 15.98 17.11 6.87
N ASN A 207 14.67 17.32 6.65
CA ASN A 207 13.65 17.48 7.69
C ASN A 207 13.28 16.19 8.42
N HIS A 208 13.77 15.03 7.95
CA HIS A 208 13.47 13.71 8.54
C HIS A 208 14.67 13.14 9.31
N ARG A 209 15.75 13.90 9.48
CA ARG A 209 17.00 13.44 10.14
C ARG A 209 16.74 12.86 11.53
N ASP A 210 15.90 13.49 12.33
CA ASP A 210 15.60 13.02 13.67
C ASP A 210 14.81 11.70 13.62
N HIS A 211 13.86 11.56 12.71
CA HIS A 211 13.15 10.31 12.48
C HIS A 211 14.08 9.14 12.13
N TYR A 212 15.09 9.36 11.26
CA TYR A 212 16.08 8.32 10.97
C TYR A 212 16.92 7.97 12.20
N ARG A 213 17.32 8.95 12.99
CA ARG A 213 18.08 8.74 14.25
C ARG A 213 17.25 7.96 15.27
N GLU A 214 15.96 8.29 15.44
CA GLU A 214 15.03 7.59 16.33
C GLU A 214 14.84 6.12 15.93
N ASN A 215 14.97 5.80 14.65
CA ASN A 215 14.94 4.43 14.13
C ASN A 215 16.33 3.76 14.09
N GLY A 216 17.33 4.33 14.81
CA GLY A 216 18.66 3.74 14.94
C GLY A 216 19.55 3.86 13.69
N ILE A 217 19.17 4.67 12.69
CA ILE A 217 19.96 4.88 11.49
C ILE A 217 21.12 5.82 11.80
N THR A 218 22.34 5.35 11.57
CA THR A 218 23.59 6.08 11.84
C THR A 218 24.19 6.73 10.59
N SER A 219 23.88 6.22 9.39
CA SER A 219 24.32 6.78 8.12
C SER A 219 23.29 7.76 7.55
N PHE A 220 23.52 9.04 7.69
CA PHE A 220 22.69 10.08 7.10
C PHE A 220 23.58 11.11 6.40
N PRO A 221 23.41 11.38 5.08
CA PRO A 221 24.24 12.29 4.34
C PRO A 221 24.10 13.74 4.85
N ASP A 222 25.17 14.53 4.76
CA ASP A 222 25.21 15.89 5.29
C ASP A 222 24.17 16.81 4.63
N ASP A 223 23.96 16.64 3.31
CA ASP A 223 22.96 17.39 2.53
C ASP A 223 21.54 16.87 2.67
N GLY A 224 21.33 15.75 3.37
CA GLY A 224 20.02 15.13 3.57
C GLY A 224 19.40 14.52 2.32
N VAL A 225 20.14 14.40 1.22
CA VAL A 225 19.62 13.97 -0.07
C VAL A 225 19.91 12.50 -0.33
N PHE A 226 18.86 11.77 -0.66
CA PHE A 226 18.95 10.36 -1.10
C PHE A 226 18.40 10.17 -2.51
N TRP A 227 18.89 9.13 -3.18
CA TRP A 227 18.38 8.64 -4.45
C TRP A 227 17.61 7.33 -4.24
N TYR A 228 16.46 7.25 -4.86
CA TYR A 228 15.51 6.14 -4.71
C TYR A 228 15.20 5.47 -6.03
N SER A 229 14.79 4.23 -5.94
CA SER A 229 14.21 3.44 -7.01
C SER A 229 12.91 2.79 -6.54
N ASP A 230 12.25 2.03 -7.43
CA ASP A 230 11.00 1.33 -7.14
C ASP A 230 11.13 0.45 -5.88
N GLY A 231 10.26 0.70 -4.90
CA GLY A 231 10.25 -0.03 -3.64
C GLY A 231 9.77 -1.48 -3.73
N GLY A 232 9.09 -1.85 -4.81
CA GLY A 232 8.49 -3.16 -5.00
C GLY A 232 9.42 -4.37 -4.82
N PRO A 233 10.70 -4.31 -5.22
CA PRO A 233 11.63 -5.41 -4.99
C PRO A 233 11.90 -5.77 -3.53
N LEU A 234 11.75 -4.85 -2.59
CA LEU A 234 12.01 -5.08 -1.16
C LEU A 234 10.73 -5.21 -0.34
N CYS A 235 9.76 -4.35 -0.58
CA CYS A 235 8.50 -4.35 0.14
C CYS A 235 7.36 -4.02 -0.82
N ARG A 236 6.74 -5.07 -1.36
CA ARG A 236 5.67 -4.93 -2.33
C ARG A 236 4.35 -4.52 -1.69
N GLU A 237 4.05 -5.05 -0.52
CA GLU A 237 2.83 -4.80 0.25
C GLU A 237 3.20 -4.42 1.71
N PRO A 238 3.34 -3.13 2.01
CA PRO A 238 3.80 -2.65 3.32
C PRO A 238 2.67 -2.63 4.38
N VAL A 239 2.02 -3.77 4.64
CA VAL A 239 0.82 -3.85 5.50
C VAL A 239 1.08 -3.32 6.90
N GLY A 240 2.16 -3.78 7.55
CA GLY A 240 2.50 -3.35 8.91
C GLY A 240 2.74 -1.85 8.99
N ARG A 241 3.40 -1.26 8.00
CA ARG A 241 3.71 0.18 7.96
C ARG A 241 2.50 1.06 7.64
N VAL A 242 1.51 0.54 6.90
CA VAL A 242 0.24 1.24 6.67
C VAL A 242 -0.58 1.25 7.96
N ILE A 243 -0.54 0.17 8.74
CA ILE A 243 -1.14 0.13 10.09
C ILE A 243 -0.45 1.16 11.01
N ASP A 244 0.89 1.23 11.00
CA ASP A 244 1.64 2.23 11.77
C ASP A 244 1.29 3.68 11.33
N ALA A 245 0.99 3.90 10.04
CA ALA A 245 0.55 5.21 9.54
C ALA A 245 -0.85 5.59 10.09
N ALA A 246 -1.74 4.61 10.26
CA ALA A 246 -3.03 4.84 10.90
C ALA A 246 -2.88 5.20 12.40
N GLU A 247 -1.95 4.57 13.11
CA GLU A 247 -1.68 4.86 14.52
C GLU A 247 -1.20 6.30 14.76
N ARG A 248 -0.71 7.00 13.73
CA ARG A 248 -0.29 8.41 13.82
C ARG A 248 -1.44 9.40 13.70
N VAL A 249 -2.58 8.99 13.19
CA VAL A 249 -3.76 9.85 12.98
C VAL A 249 -4.87 9.57 13.97
N ILE A 250 -4.75 8.51 14.77
CA ILE A 250 -5.75 8.08 15.75
C ILE A 250 -5.14 8.18 17.16
N ASP A 251 -5.83 8.84 18.07
CA ASP A 251 -5.58 8.65 19.50
C ASP A 251 -6.03 7.25 19.90
N GLY A 252 -5.15 6.51 20.59
CA GLY A 252 -5.21 5.05 20.77
C GLY A 252 -6.54 4.45 21.27
N ASP A 253 -7.38 5.23 21.96
CA ASP A 253 -8.64 4.75 22.53
C ASP A 253 -9.88 4.96 21.67
N GLU A 254 -9.74 5.65 20.52
CA GLU A 254 -10.87 6.04 19.67
C GLU A 254 -11.29 4.98 18.63
N ARG A 255 -10.89 3.71 18.78
CA ARG A 255 -11.24 2.64 17.82
C ARG A 255 -11.80 1.39 18.49
N SER A 256 -12.81 0.76 17.92
CA SER A 256 -13.36 -0.52 18.39
C SER A 256 -12.51 -1.73 17.95
N GLY A 257 -11.73 -1.61 16.88
CA GLY A 257 -10.87 -2.64 16.31
C GLY A 257 -10.14 -2.11 15.07
N SER A 258 -9.39 -2.97 14.39
CA SER A 258 -8.65 -2.62 13.17
C SER A 258 -8.83 -3.69 12.10
N LEU A 259 -9.12 -3.25 10.87
CA LEU A 259 -9.18 -4.08 9.67
C LEU A 259 -8.15 -3.56 8.64
N ALA A 260 -7.23 -4.42 8.23
CA ALA A 260 -6.32 -4.17 7.14
C ALA A 260 -6.83 -4.86 5.86
N LEU A 261 -7.17 -4.08 4.84
CA LEU A 261 -7.52 -4.54 3.50
C LEU A 261 -6.26 -4.51 2.63
N VAL A 262 -5.94 -5.63 2.00
CA VAL A 262 -4.81 -5.75 1.09
C VAL A 262 -5.33 -5.95 -0.32
N LEU A 263 -5.03 -5.02 -1.22
CA LEU A 263 -5.37 -5.13 -2.63
C LEU A 263 -4.16 -5.68 -3.38
N ASP A 264 -4.24 -6.95 -3.78
CA ASP A 264 -3.18 -7.61 -4.52
C ASP A 264 -3.72 -8.28 -5.79
N PRO A 265 -3.50 -7.67 -6.97
CA PRO A 265 -3.90 -8.25 -8.25
C PRO A 265 -3.17 -9.57 -8.54
N ARG A 266 -2.04 -9.82 -7.90
CA ARG A 266 -1.22 -11.01 -8.11
C ARG A 266 -1.15 -11.92 -6.89
N SER A 267 -2.20 -11.99 -6.08
CA SER A 267 -2.19 -12.92 -4.96
C SER A 267 -1.72 -14.29 -5.44
N GLU A 268 -0.74 -14.85 -4.74
CA GLU A 268 -0.03 -16.06 -5.17
C GLU A 268 -0.99 -17.15 -5.61
N GLY A 269 -0.79 -17.59 -6.84
CA GLY A 269 -1.40 -18.80 -7.36
C GLY A 269 -0.85 -20.06 -6.69
N PRO A 270 -1.39 -21.23 -7.00
CA PRO A 270 -0.83 -22.50 -6.55
C PRO A 270 0.65 -22.58 -6.90
N THR A 271 1.42 -23.23 -6.03
CA THR A 271 2.85 -23.47 -6.25
C THR A 271 3.08 -24.03 -7.66
N ASP A 272 4.06 -23.48 -8.37
CA ASP A 272 4.38 -23.91 -9.73
C ASP A 272 4.91 -25.34 -9.71
N GLN A 273 4.10 -26.28 -10.18
CA GLN A 273 4.43 -27.71 -10.21
C GLN A 273 5.60 -28.02 -11.16
N ALA A 274 5.97 -27.10 -12.06
CA ALA A 274 7.15 -27.28 -12.92
C ALA A 274 8.48 -27.36 -12.14
N PHE A 275 8.47 -26.95 -10.86
CA PHE A 275 9.62 -27.07 -9.96
C PHE A 275 9.45 -28.16 -8.90
N THR A 276 8.48 -29.06 -9.06
CA THR A 276 8.26 -30.27 -8.22
C THR A 276 8.37 -31.51 -9.06
N GLY A 277 9.00 -32.58 -8.53
CA GLY A 277 9.18 -33.84 -9.21
C GLY A 277 10.65 -34.17 -9.52
N ALA A 278 10.92 -35.42 -9.67
CA ALA A 278 12.30 -35.94 -9.85
C ALA A 278 12.75 -36.06 -11.32
N ASP A 279 11.81 -35.98 -12.26
CA ASP A 279 12.04 -36.42 -13.64
C ASP A 279 12.43 -35.34 -14.64
N ASP A 280 12.10 -34.05 -14.35
CA ASP A 280 12.44 -32.93 -15.23
C ASP A 280 13.29 -31.88 -14.49
N VAL A 281 14.54 -31.74 -14.88
CA VAL A 281 15.43 -30.68 -14.37
C VAL A 281 15.07 -29.35 -15.07
N PRO A 282 14.54 -28.37 -14.35
CA PRO A 282 14.22 -27.07 -14.95
C PRO A 282 15.46 -26.43 -15.57
N SER A 283 15.32 -25.77 -16.72
CA SER A 283 16.43 -25.06 -17.31
C SER A 283 16.92 -23.92 -16.37
N TRP A 284 18.20 -23.60 -16.41
CA TRP A 284 18.78 -22.54 -15.59
C TRP A 284 18.08 -21.19 -15.83
N MET A 285 17.62 -20.93 -17.05
CA MET A 285 16.88 -19.73 -17.40
C MET A 285 15.48 -19.72 -16.76
N ALA A 286 14.80 -20.86 -16.70
CA ALA A 286 13.55 -21.00 -15.98
C ALA A 286 13.73 -20.75 -14.47
N GLY A 287 14.81 -21.29 -13.89
CA GLY A 287 15.20 -21.05 -12.51
C GLY A 287 15.47 -19.57 -12.24
N LEU A 288 16.24 -18.91 -13.09
CA LEU A 288 16.54 -17.49 -12.97
C LEU A 288 15.26 -16.61 -13.04
N LYS A 289 14.39 -16.89 -14.04
CA LYS A 289 13.10 -16.18 -14.17
C LYS A 289 12.21 -16.40 -12.95
N ARG A 290 12.14 -17.63 -12.45
CA ARG A 290 11.35 -17.96 -11.26
C ARG A 290 11.88 -17.25 -10.02
N THR A 291 13.19 -17.31 -9.77
CA THR A 291 13.83 -16.65 -8.64
C THR A 291 13.59 -15.13 -8.66
N ALA A 292 13.77 -14.49 -9.81
CA ALA A 292 13.52 -13.06 -9.95
C ALA A 292 12.04 -12.70 -9.68
N GLY A 293 11.10 -13.57 -10.03
CA GLY A 293 9.67 -13.38 -9.75
C GLY A 293 9.23 -13.67 -8.31
N LEU A 294 10.04 -14.43 -7.54
CA LEU A 294 9.73 -14.79 -6.16
C LEU A 294 10.17 -13.72 -5.14
N LEU A 295 11.21 -12.95 -5.45
CA LEU A 295 11.75 -11.95 -4.52
C LEU A 295 10.69 -10.97 -3.98
N PRO A 296 9.76 -10.44 -4.80
CA PRO A 296 8.68 -9.60 -4.30
C PRO A 296 7.57 -10.38 -3.57
N ALA A 297 7.40 -11.65 -3.85
CA ALA A 297 6.26 -12.45 -3.38
C ALA A 297 6.37 -12.88 -1.91
N GLU A 298 7.58 -12.96 -1.36
CA GLU A 298 7.81 -13.37 0.03
C GLU A 298 7.45 -12.26 1.04
N ALA A 299 7.45 -10.99 0.65
CA ALA A 299 7.26 -9.87 1.57
C ALA A 299 5.87 -9.87 2.23
N ILE A 300 4.80 -10.08 1.44
CA ILE A 300 3.43 -10.12 1.98
C ILE A 300 3.22 -11.28 2.96
N SER A 301 3.78 -12.45 2.65
CA SER A 301 3.69 -13.63 3.52
C SER A 301 4.29 -13.37 4.89
N ASP A 302 5.37 -12.61 4.95
CA ASP A 302 6.04 -12.27 6.21
C ASP A 302 5.22 -11.30 7.05
N ASP A 303 4.66 -10.24 6.47
CA ASP A 303 3.81 -9.29 7.19
C ASP A 303 2.53 -9.95 7.71
N LEU A 304 1.85 -10.75 6.89
CA LEU A 304 0.66 -11.50 7.32
C LEU A 304 0.99 -12.52 8.43
N ARG A 305 2.12 -13.22 8.34
CA ARG A 305 2.58 -14.12 9.41
C ARG A 305 2.91 -13.36 10.71
N ARG A 306 3.50 -12.17 10.60
CA ARG A 306 3.77 -11.31 11.78
C ARG A 306 2.47 -10.89 12.43
N ILE A 307 1.51 -10.36 11.69
CA ILE A 307 0.19 -9.98 12.20
C ILE A 307 -0.49 -11.16 12.88
N THR A 308 -0.51 -12.34 12.25
CA THR A 308 -1.06 -13.56 12.86
C THR A 308 -0.38 -13.92 14.17
N LYS A 309 0.96 -13.83 14.24
CA LYS A 309 1.72 -14.07 15.46
C LYS A 309 1.43 -13.04 16.54
N TYR A 310 1.30 -11.75 16.19
CA TYR A 310 0.95 -10.70 17.14
C TYR A 310 -0.45 -10.92 17.69
N ASN A 311 -1.44 -11.19 16.86
CA ASN A 311 -2.80 -11.50 17.30
C ASN A 311 -2.83 -12.70 18.26
N ALA A 312 -2.14 -13.79 17.91
CA ALA A 312 -2.05 -14.96 18.76
C ALA A 312 -1.38 -14.67 20.12
N ARG A 313 -0.38 -13.76 20.15
CA ARG A 313 0.24 -13.32 21.42
C ARG A 313 -0.72 -12.48 22.25
N ILE A 314 -1.44 -11.55 21.64
CA ILE A 314 -2.44 -10.73 22.34
C ILE A 314 -3.51 -11.63 22.98
N ASP A 315 -4.00 -12.63 22.24
CA ASP A 315 -4.98 -13.59 22.75
C ASP A 315 -4.40 -14.45 23.89
N ALA A 316 -3.15 -14.91 23.76
CA ALA A 316 -2.48 -15.66 24.81
C ALA A 316 -2.26 -14.81 26.07
N VAL A 317 -1.87 -13.54 25.93
CA VAL A 317 -1.73 -12.61 27.06
C VAL A 317 -3.03 -12.48 27.82
N ARG A 318 -4.16 -12.24 27.11
CA ARG A 318 -5.48 -12.15 27.74
C ARG A 318 -5.85 -13.42 28.48
N GLN A 319 -5.69 -14.59 27.85
CA GLN A 319 -6.00 -15.88 28.48
C GLN A 319 -5.15 -16.14 29.74
N VAL A 320 -3.87 -15.79 29.69
CA VAL A 320 -2.97 -15.95 30.86
C VAL A 320 -3.33 -14.95 31.96
N ALA A 321 -3.63 -13.70 31.64
CA ALA A 321 -4.06 -12.69 32.59
C ALA A 321 -5.35 -13.13 33.32
N ASP A 322 -6.36 -13.59 32.54
CA ASP A 322 -7.62 -14.11 33.08
C ASP A 322 -7.38 -15.32 34.01
N ALA A 323 -6.51 -16.24 33.62
CA ALA A 323 -6.19 -17.43 34.43
C ALA A 323 -5.44 -17.11 35.72
N LEU A 324 -4.69 -16.02 35.78
CA LEU A 324 -3.88 -15.60 36.92
C LEU A 324 -4.52 -14.49 37.76
N ALA A 325 -5.66 -13.94 37.33
CA ALA A 325 -6.30 -12.77 37.98
C ALA A 325 -6.50 -12.94 39.48
N ASP A 326 -6.91 -14.13 39.94
CA ASP A 326 -7.11 -14.43 41.36
C ASP A 326 -5.83 -14.82 42.11
N SER A 327 -4.70 -14.98 41.43
CA SER A 327 -3.44 -15.50 41.97
C SER A 327 -2.37 -14.41 42.15
N VAL A 328 -2.54 -13.26 41.53
CA VAL A 328 -1.61 -12.12 41.54
C VAL A 328 -2.19 -11.06 42.47
N ASP A 329 -1.52 -10.81 43.60
CA ASP A 329 -1.89 -9.71 44.49
C ASP A 329 -1.25 -8.38 44.07
N THR A 330 -1.69 -7.29 44.68
CA THR A 330 -1.25 -5.93 44.34
C THR A 330 0.26 -5.73 44.58
N GLU A 331 0.86 -6.41 45.55
CA GLU A 331 2.28 -6.28 45.89
C GLU A 331 3.14 -6.93 44.78
N LEU A 332 2.75 -8.13 44.31
CA LEU A 332 3.41 -8.82 43.24
C LEU A 332 3.23 -8.07 41.92
N LEU A 333 2.03 -7.53 41.64
CA LEU A 333 1.77 -6.74 40.45
C LEU A 333 2.65 -5.48 40.40
N GLY A 334 2.76 -4.75 41.51
CA GLY A 334 3.65 -3.57 41.60
C GLY A 334 5.11 -3.93 41.34
N ALA A 335 5.60 -5.06 41.93
CA ALA A 335 6.96 -5.52 41.66
C ALA A 335 7.20 -5.89 40.20
N LEU A 336 6.21 -6.44 39.49
CA LEU A 336 6.29 -6.74 38.03
C LEU A 336 6.32 -5.47 37.20
N ILE A 337 5.54 -4.44 37.56
CA ILE A 337 5.55 -3.12 36.88
C ILE A 337 6.94 -2.49 37.03
N ASP A 338 7.53 -2.50 38.22
CA ASP A 338 8.88 -1.98 38.44
C ASP A 338 9.92 -2.70 37.57
N ILE A 339 9.87 -4.03 37.50
CA ILE A 339 10.79 -4.83 36.68
C ILE A 339 10.64 -4.48 35.18
N VAL A 340 9.41 -4.35 34.71
CA VAL A 340 9.16 -3.98 33.28
C VAL A 340 9.71 -2.59 33.00
N ASN A 341 9.45 -1.63 33.87
CA ASN A 341 9.91 -0.25 33.69
C ASN A 341 11.44 -0.12 33.79
N ASP A 342 12.09 -0.94 34.62
CA ASP A 342 13.56 -0.98 34.75
C ASP A 342 14.24 -1.68 33.58
N THR A 343 13.61 -2.71 33.02
CA THR A 343 14.16 -3.45 31.85
C THR A 343 13.90 -2.76 30.52
N SER A 344 12.96 -1.86 30.46
CA SER A 344 12.69 -1.00 29.28
C SER A 344 13.77 0.08 29.15
N GLY A 345 15.06 -0.28 29.25
CA GLY A 345 16.23 0.59 29.28
C GLY A 345 16.21 1.69 28.22
N GLU A 346 16.89 2.82 28.51
CA GLU A 346 16.98 4.13 27.82
C GLU A 346 15.86 4.49 26.82
N PRO A 347 15.28 5.65 26.84
CA PRO A 347 14.08 5.98 26.09
C PRO A 347 14.32 5.80 24.58
N SER A 348 14.06 4.59 24.10
CA SER A 348 13.71 4.41 22.69
C SER A 348 12.47 5.27 22.49
N SER A 349 12.44 6.03 21.46
CA SER A 349 11.60 7.15 21.08
C SER A 349 10.05 7.01 21.19
N ARG A 350 9.55 6.05 21.94
CA ARG A 350 8.14 5.91 22.31
C ARG A 350 8.00 5.99 23.82
N SER A 351 7.57 7.16 24.29
CA SER A 351 7.15 7.39 25.68
C SER A 351 6.02 6.48 26.16
N ASP A 352 5.46 5.66 25.27
CA ASP A 352 4.32 4.77 25.51
C ASP A 352 4.69 3.37 26.06
N ASP A 353 5.96 3.03 26.18
CA ASP A 353 6.37 1.70 26.64
C ASP A 353 6.45 1.58 28.17
N ARG A 354 6.29 2.69 28.91
CA ARG A 354 6.24 2.66 30.37
C ARG A 354 4.84 2.35 30.85
N LEU A 355 4.76 1.42 31.78
CA LEU A 355 3.51 1.09 32.49
C LEU A 355 3.23 2.12 33.57
N ASP A 356 1.97 2.53 33.71
CA ASP A 356 1.49 3.33 34.82
C ASP A 356 1.44 2.49 36.11
N ASP A 357 1.50 3.14 37.28
CA ASP A 357 1.48 2.48 38.60
C ASP A 357 0.18 1.70 38.85
N ASP A 358 -0.88 1.96 38.10
CA ASP A 358 -2.18 1.30 38.14
C ASP A 358 -2.41 0.30 37.01
N ALA A 359 -1.35 -0.03 36.23
CA ALA A 359 -1.42 -0.99 35.16
C ALA A 359 -1.90 -2.36 35.66
N ASP A 360 -2.78 -2.99 34.90
CA ASP A 360 -3.28 -4.33 35.19
C ASP A 360 -2.29 -5.44 34.77
N LEU A 361 -2.56 -6.67 35.19
CA LEU A 361 -1.75 -7.83 34.81
C LEU A 361 -1.68 -8.04 33.31
N THR A 362 -2.73 -7.68 32.53
CA THR A 362 -2.75 -7.78 31.11
C THR A 362 -1.74 -6.82 30.48
N ALA A 363 -1.67 -5.58 30.97
CA ALA A 363 -0.70 -4.60 30.49
C ALA A 363 0.75 -5.04 30.80
N VAL A 364 1.02 -5.58 31.99
CA VAL A 364 2.35 -6.11 32.35
C VAL A 364 2.76 -7.26 31.42
N LEU A 365 1.87 -8.24 31.22
CA LEU A 365 2.16 -9.38 30.36
C LEU A 365 2.29 -8.94 28.88
N ALA A 366 1.52 -7.95 28.46
CA ALA A 366 1.62 -7.38 27.12
C ALA A 366 2.97 -6.69 26.90
N ALA A 367 3.46 -5.94 27.88
CA ALA A 367 4.78 -5.31 27.86
C ALA A 367 5.91 -6.36 27.79
N LEU A 368 5.88 -7.37 28.66
CA LEU A 368 6.85 -8.46 28.65
C LEU A 368 6.90 -9.27 27.36
N THR A 369 5.78 -9.34 26.64
CA THR A 369 5.68 -10.07 25.37
C THR A 369 5.82 -9.19 24.13
N GLY A 370 6.04 -7.87 24.30
CA GLY A 370 6.21 -6.90 23.22
C GLY A 370 4.93 -6.61 22.44
N VAL A 371 3.76 -6.76 23.07
CA VAL A 371 2.44 -6.44 22.48
C VAL A 371 1.69 -5.36 23.24
N HIS A 372 2.33 -4.66 24.17
CA HIS A 372 1.75 -3.54 24.91
C HIS A 372 1.29 -2.45 23.93
N GLY A 373 0.10 -1.89 24.17
CA GLY A 373 -0.52 -0.90 23.27
C GLY A 373 -0.97 -1.42 21.91
N LYS A 374 -0.67 -2.69 21.56
CA LYS A 374 -1.11 -3.29 20.30
C LYS A 374 -2.54 -3.82 20.41
N LYS A 375 -3.34 -3.55 19.38
CA LYS A 375 -4.70 -4.10 19.24
C LYS A 375 -4.70 -5.19 18.16
N PRO A 376 -5.58 -6.21 18.26
CA PRO A 376 -5.71 -7.20 17.20
C PRO A 376 -6.09 -6.53 15.87
N VAL A 377 -5.51 -7.01 14.79
CA VAL A 377 -5.77 -6.54 13.44
C VAL A 377 -6.31 -7.68 12.60
N SER A 378 -7.53 -7.54 12.07
CA SER A 378 -8.04 -8.44 11.05
C SER A 378 -7.42 -8.08 9.71
N CYS A 379 -7.05 -9.09 8.91
CA CYS A 379 -6.53 -8.91 7.56
C CYS A 379 -7.42 -9.63 6.54
N GLU A 380 -7.78 -8.91 5.48
CA GLU A 380 -8.53 -9.46 4.35
C GLU A 380 -7.81 -9.09 3.04
N VAL A 381 -7.78 -10.03 2.08
CA VAL A 381 -7.12 -9.83 0.79
C VAL A 381 -8.16 -9.76 -0.32
N ILE A 382 -8.10 -8.72 -1.14
CA ILE A 382 -8.93 -8.54 -2.32
C ILE A 382 -8.06 -8.77 -3.55
N SER A 383 -8.42 -9.80 -4.31
CA SER A 383 -7.65 -10.24 -5.48
C SER A 383 -8.57 -10.90 -6.51
N PRO A 384 -8.12 -11.11 -7.76
CA PRO A 384 -8.88 -11.82 -8.79
C PRO A 384 -9.36 -13.21 -8.39
N ARG A 385 -8.74 -13.84 -7.39
CA ARG A 385 -9.17 -15.15 -6.85
C ARG A 385 -10.52 -15.14 -6.14
N LEU A 386 -11.05 -13.96 -5.82
CA LEU A 386 -12.41 -13.86 -5.32
C LEU A 386 -13.46 -14.22 -6.38
N LEU A 387 -13.15 -13.99 -7.65
CA LEU A 387 -13.99 -14.40 -8.79
C LEU A 387 -13.83 -15.88 -9.09
N ASP A 388 -12.59 -16.34 -9.19
CA ASP A 388 -12.28 -17.75 -9.48
C ASP A 388 -11.09 -18.19 -8.60
N PRO A 389 -11.35 -18.93 -7.51
CA PRO A 389 -10.30 -19.39 -6.58
C PRO A 389 -9.26 -20.32 -7.21
N ASP A 390 -9.63 -21.02 -8.28
CA ASP A 390 -8.79 -22.00 -8.97
C ASP A 390 -8.01 -21.40 -10.15
N ALA A 391 -8.41 -20.22 -10.61
CA ALA A 391 -7.75 -19.54 -11.72
C ALA A 391 -6.36 -19.07 -11.33
N ASN A 392 -5.45 -19.13 -12.28
CA ASN A 392 -4.20 -18.39 -12.20
C ASN A 392 -4.51 -16.89 -12.42
N THR A 393 -4.14 -16.04 -11.48
CA THR A 393 -4.36 -14.58 -11.56
C THR A 393 -3.83 -13.98 -12.86
N THR A 394 -2.73 -14.52 -13.39
CA THR A 394 -2.16 -14.11 -14.68
C THR A 394 -3.11 -14.34 -15.87
N GLN A 395 -4.06 -15.24 -15.74
CA GLN A 395 -5.07 -15.49 -16.79
C GLN A 395 -6.25 -14.52 -16.71
N LEU A 396 -6.46 -13.90 -15.56
CA LEU A 396 -7.54 -12.96 -15.31
C LEU A 396 -7.13 -11.51 -15.59
N LEU A 397 -5.84 -11.19 -15.45
CA LEU A 397 -5.32 -9.84 -15.65
C LEU A 397 -4.91 -9.63 -17.11
N ALA A 398 -5.51 -8.62 -17.75
CA ALA A 398 -5.22 -8.29 -19.12
C ALA A 398 -3.92 -7.47 -19.28
N GLY A 399 -3.57 -6.66 -18.28
CA GLY A 399 -2.39 -5.79 -18.28
C GLY A 399 -1.06 -6.47 -17.93
N GLU A 400 -1.05 -7.74 -17.58
CA GLU A 400 0.15 -8.50 -17.18
C GLU A 400 1.20 -8.67 -18.29
N LEU A 401 0.81 -8.50 -19.54
CA LEU A 401 1.70 -8.55 -20.68
C LEU A 401 2.92 -7.64 -20.49
N LEU A 402 4.09 -8.11 -20.94
CA LEU A 402 5.36 -7.40 -20.85
C LEU A 402 5.79 -7.08 -19.40
N GLY A 403 5.49 -7.97 -18.47
CA GLY A 403 5.82 -7.79 -17.06
C GLY A 403 5.07 -6.61 -16.44
N ASP A 404 3.75 -6.61 -16.56
CA ASP A 404 2.78 -5.62 -16.08
C ASP A 404 2.76 -4.28 -16.82
N PHE A 405 3.53 -4.12 -17.89
CA PHE A 405 3.53 -2.89 -18.69
C PHE A 405 2.50 -2.90 -19.81
N GLY A 406 1.85 -4.04 -20.10
CA GLY A 406 0.91 -4.18 -21.21
C GLY A 406 -0.21 -3.15 -21.19
N GLY A 407 -0.77 -2.86 -20.04
CA GLY A 407 -1.82 -1.88 -19.86
C GLY A 407 -1.43 -0.45 -20.27
N PHE A 408 -0.16 -0.05 -20.22
CA PHE A 408 0.27 1.29 -20.68
C PHE A 408 0.14 1.47 -22.20
N PHE A 409 0.11 0.38 -22.97
CA PHE A 409 0.04 0.42 -24.42
C PHE A 409 -1.39 0.37 -24.96
N ASP A 410 -2.36 -0.20 -24.20
CA ASP A 410 -3.74 -0.36 -24.66
C ASP A 410 -4.74 -0.06 -23.54
N GLN A 411 -5.64 0.91 -23.80
CA GLN A 411 -6.69 1.33 -22.88
C GLN A 411 -7.66 0.20 -22.53
N ARG A 412 -7.95 -0.70 -23.48
CA ARG A 412 -8.88 -1.81 -23.28
C ARG A 412 -8.38 -2.79 -22.22
N LEU A 413 -7.06 -2.99 -22.15
CA LEU A 413 -6.45 -3.82 -21.11
C LEU A 413 -6.62 -3.18 -19.73
N ARG A 414 -6.37 -1.88 -19.61
CA ARG A 414 -6.59 -1.12 -18.37
C ARG A 414 -8.07 -1.11 -17.97
N ARG A 415 -8.96 -0.93 -18.97
CA ARG A 415 -10.41 -0.94 -18.73
C ARG A 415 -10.86 -2.28 -18.14
N ASN A 416 -10.41 -3.39 -18.74
CA ASN A 416 -10.71 -4.73 -18.24
C ASN A 416 -10.21 -4.94 -16.80
N ASP A 417 -8.96 -4.57 -16.53
CA ASP A 417 -8.40 -4.74 -15.18
C ASP A 417 -9.07 -3.84 -14.15
N PHE A 418 -9.53 -2.65 -14.56
CA PHE A 418 -10.35 -1.79 -13.72
C PHE A 418 -11.69 -2.44 -13.35
N LEU A 419 -12.41 -2.96 -14.34
CA LEU A 419 -13.69 -3.65 -14.14
C LEU A 419 -13.51 -4.92 -13.30
N LEU A 420 -12.41 -5.64 -13.51
CA LEU A 420 -12.04 -6.80 -12.69
C LEU A 420 -11.81 -6.42 -11.22
N GLY A 421 -11.09 -5.32 -10.99
CA GLY A 421 -10.88 -4.80 -9.64
C GLY A 421 -12.18 -4.40 -8.95
N TRP A 422 -13.05 -3.69 -9.68
CA TRP A 422 -14.40 -3.35 -9.20
C TRP A 422 -15.18 -4.61 -8.79
N ALA A 423 -15.28 -5.61 -9.66
CA ALA A 423 -16.01 -6.84 -9.41
C ALA A 423 -15.45 -7.60 -8.19
N CYS A 424 -14.13 -7.70 -8.04
CA CYS A 424 -13.51 -8.36 -6.89
C CYS A 424 -13.83 -7.65 -5.57
N ALA A 425 -13.78 -6.32 -5.55
CA ALA A 425 -14.12 -5.55 -4.36
C ALA A 425 -15.62 -5.65 -4.01
N THR A 426 -16.50 -5.61 -5.02
CA THR A 426 -17.94 -5.81 -4.82
C THR A 426 -18.24 -7.19 -4.23
N ILE A 427 -17.63 -8.26 -4.76
CA ILE A 427 -17.75 -9.62 -4.21
C ILE A 427 -17.27 -9.69 -2.76
N TRP A 428 -16.17 -9.00 -2.44
CA TRP A 428 -15.69 -8.93 -1.05
C TRP A 428 -16.70 -8.21 -0.15
N LEU A 429 -17.23 -7.06 -0.58
CA LEU A 429 -18.26 -6.32 0.14
C LEU A 429 -19.48 -7.19 0.40
N GLU A 430 -20.00 -7.88 -0.62
CA GLU A 430 -21.16 -8.76 -0.50
C GLU A 430 -20.94 -9.93 0.47
N ARG A 431 -19.76 -10.56 0.43
CA ARG A 431 -19.52 -11.79 1.19
C ARG A 431 -18.96 -11.56 2.57
N ARG A 432 -18.23 -10.45 2.79
CA ARG A 432 -17.39 -10.25 3.96
C ARG A 432 -17.68 -8.98 4.74
N ALA A 433 -18.24 -7.92 4.13
CA ALA A 433 -18.37 -6.62 4.78
C ALA A 433 -19.17 -6.70 6.11
N ALA A 434 -20.28 -7.45 6.14
CA ALA A 434 -21.08 -7.62 7.34
C ALA A 434 -20.25 -8.10 8.54
N ILE A 435 -19.41 -9.10 8.31
CA ILE A 435 -18.59 -9.73 9.37
C ILE A 435 -17.32 -8.92 9.62
N ALA A 436 -16.61 -8.54 8.55
CA ALA A 436 -15.30 -7.90 8.64
C ALA A 436 -15.39 -6.47 9.18
N LEU A 437 -16.46 -5.74 8.85
CA LEU A 437 -16.72 -4.37 9.29
C LEU A 437 -17.65 -4.30 10.49
N GLY A 438 -18.31 -5.40 10.88
CA GLY A 438 -19.24 -5.44 12.01
C GLY A 438 -20.49 -4.57 11.80
N LEU A 439 -20.96 -4.45 10.55
CA LEU A 439 -22.07 -3.57 10.17
C LEU A 439 -23.41 -4.20 10.47
N ASP A 440 -24.37 -3.38 10.89
CA ASP A 440 -25.76 -3.77 10.95
C ASP A 440 -26.45 -3.75 9.57
N ASP A 441 -27.67 -4.28 9.50
CA ASP A 441 -28.42 -4.42 8.24
C ASP A 441 -28.72 -3.06 7.58
N GLN A 442 -28.90 -1.99 8.35
CA GLN A 442 -29.20 -0.66 7.81
C GLN A 442 -27.97 -0.07 7.12
N VAL A 443 -26.82 -0.14 7.79
CA VAL A 443 -25.55 0.35 7.24
C VAL A 443 -25.13 -0.48 6.04
N LEU A 444 -25.32 -1.79 6.09
CA LEU A 444 -25.07 -2.68 4.94
C LEU A 444 -25.94 -2.34 3.74
N THR A 445 -27.22 -2.05 3.95
CA THR A 445 -28.12 -1.64 2.86
C THR A 445 -27.63 -0.36 2.23
N ALA A 446 -27.30 0.66 3.03
CA ALA A 446 -26.80 1.93 2.51
C ALA A 446 -25.48 1.77 1.75
N LEU A 447 -24.60 0.86 2.22
CA LEU A 447 -23.34 0.54 1.55
C LEU A 447 -23.59 -0.10 0.17
N PHE A 448 -24.49 -1.09 0.10
CA PHE A 448 -24.78 -1.79 -1.16
C PHE A 448 -25.50 -0.89 -2.15
N ASP A 449 -26.48 -0.09 -1.72
CA ASP A 449 -27.18 0.88 -2.56
C ASP A 449 -26.20 1.88 -3.19
N ALA A 450 -25.23 2.37 -2.39
CA ALA A 450 -24.22 3.31 -2.89
C ALA A 450 -23.28 2.66 -3.91
N VAL A 451 -22.87 1.41 -3.70
CA VAL A 451 -22.01 0.67 -4.63
C VAL A 451 -22.76 0.32 -5.92
N GLU A 452 -24.03 -0.07 -5.83
CA GLU A 452 -24.87 -0.37 -7.00
C GLU A 452 -25.12 0.88 -7.85
N GLU A 453 -25.41 2.03 -7.21
CA GLU A 453 -25.60 3.32 -7.91
C GLU A 453 -24.36 3.77 -8.65
N ALA A 454 -23.17 3.52 -8.10
CA ALA A 454 -21.89 3.91 -8.68
C ALA A 454 -21.30 2.87 -9.65
N ALA A 455 -21.98 1.74 -9.86
CA ALA A 455 -21.44 0.63 -10.65
C ALA A 455 -21.18 1.04 -12.10
N PRO A 456 -20.05 0.63 -12.69
CA PRO A 456 -19.81 0.78 -14.12
C PRO A 456 -20.88 0.02 -14.94
N ASP A 457 -21.28 0.59 -16.08
CA ASP A 457 -22.24 -0.03 -17.01
C ASP A 457 -21.71 -1.30 -17.71
N GLU A 458 -20.41 -1.57 -17.61
CA GLU A 458 -19.71 -2.65 -18.29
C GLU A 458 -19.20 -3.69 -17.27
N GLU A 459 -19.17 -4.95 -17.69
CA GLU A 459 -18.54 -6.05 -16.97
C GLU A 459 -17.15 -6.38 -17.51
N PRO A 460 -16.23 -6.99 -16.73
CA PRO A 460 -14.95 -7.44 -17.24
C PRO A 460 -15.15 -8.55 -18.29
N ASP A 461 -14.58 -8.37 -19.47
CA ASP A 461 -14.61 -9.35 -20.55
C ASP A 461 -13.18 -9.75 -20.95
N LEU A 462 -12.72 -10.82 -20.35
CA LEU A 462 -11.38 -11.38 -20.57
C LEU A 462 -11.16 -11.86 -22.00
N ASP A 463 -12.19 -12.32 -22.68
CA ASP A 463 -12.05 -12.83 -24.05
C ASP A 463 -11.92 -11.66 -25.03
N VAL A 464 -12.64 -10.57 -24.82
CA VAL A 464 -12.48 -9.33 -25.57
C VAL A 464 -11.12 -8.69 -25.27
N ALA A 465 -10.71 -8.64 -24.01
CA ALA A 465 -9.39 -8.14 -23.63
C ALA A 465 -8.27 -8.97 -24.27
N LYS A 466 -8.33 -10.31 -24.22
CA LYS A 466 -7.35 -11.22 -24.85
C LYS A 466 -7.38 -11.19 -26.37
N ALA A 467 -8.56 -11.13 -27.00
CA ALA A 467 -8.68 -10.97 -28.44
C ALA A 467 -8.09 -9.65 -28.93
N SER A 468 -8.29 -8.58 -28.17
CA SER A 468 -7.70 -7.27 -28.45
C SER A 468 -6.18 -7.29 -28.29
N VAL A 469 -5.66 -8.05 -27.32
CA VAL A 469 -4.22 -8.31 -27.15
C VAL A 469 -3.65 -9.02 -28.36
N THR A 470 -4.32 -10.07 -28.84
CA THR A 470 -3.83 -10.85 -29.99
C THR A 470 -3.73 -9.97 -31.24
N SER A 471 -4.65 -9.04 -31.46
CA SER A 471 -4.60 -8.05 -32.53
C SER A 471 -3.60 -6.92 -32.31
N SER A 472 -3.23 -6.64 -31.06
CA SER A 472 -2.35 -5.52 -30.67
C SER A 472 -0.94 -5.98 -30.28
N ILE A 473 -0.68 -7.29 -30.12
CA ILE A 473 0.66 -7.82 -29.73
C ILE A 473 1.74 -7.31 -30.69
N LEU A 474 1.52 -7.35 -32.00
CA LEU A 474 2.52 -6.92 -32.97
C LEU A 474 2.83 -5.41 -32.88
N PRO A 475 1.84 -4.51 -32.78
CA PRO A 475 2.08 -3.09 -32.49
C PRO A 475 2.73 -2.86 -31.11
N ILE A 476 2.29 -3.55 -30.06
CA ILE A 476 2.81 -3.42 -28.69
C ILE A 476 4.27 -3.88 -28.63
N THR A 477 4.58 -5.07 -29.16
CA THR A 477 5.97 -5.59 -29.17
C THR A 477 6.88 -4.75 -30.06
N THR A 478 6.35 -4.18 -31.16
CA THR A 478 7.10 -3.27 -32.04
C THR A 478 7.36 -1.93 -31.35
N ALA A 479 6.41 -1.40 -30.58
CA ALA A 479 6.58 -0.16 -29.83
C ALA A 479 7.55 -0.36 -28.66
N ALA A 480 7.42 -1.45 -27.91
CA ALA A 480 8.34 -1.84 -26.84
C ALA A 480 9.74 -2.12 -27.38
N GLY A 481 9.85 -2.85 -28.50
CA GLY A 481 11.11 -3.12 -29.17
C GLY A 481 11.79 -1.86 -29.68
N ARG A 482 11.06 -0.87 -30.20
CA ARG A 482 11.62 0.45 -30.58
C ARG A 482 12.09 1.24 -29.35
N LEU A 483 11.35 1.18 -28.26
CA LEU A 483 11.72 1.84 -27.01
C LEU A 483 13.05 1.25 -26.47
N ILE A 484 13.16 -0.07 -26.41
CA ILE A 484 14.36 -0.79 -25.99
C ILE A 484 15.53 -0.52 -26.93
N ALA A 485 15.32 -0.63 -28.24
CA ALA A 485 16.36 -0.39 -29.25
C ALA A 485 16.88 1.05 -29.24
N SER A 486 16.00 2.05 -29.07
CA SER A 486 16.40 3.45 -28.96
C SER A 486 17.27 3.71 -27.74
N ASN A 487 17.01 3.00 -26.64
CA ASN A 487 17.74 3.14 -25.39
C ASN A 487 19.11 2.46 -25.42
N VAL A 488 19.18 1.23 -25.94
CA VAL A 488 20.46 0.53 -26.15
C VAL A 488 21.37 1.32 -27.09
N ALA A 489 20.83 1.88 -28.17
CA ALA A 489 21.56 2.75 -29.07
C ALA A 489 22.02 4.05 -28.40
N GLY A 490 21.21 4.64 -27.55
CA GLY A 490 21.55 5.82 -26.72
C GLY A 490 22.65 5.52 -25.72
N LEU A 491 22.55 4.40 -25.03
CA LEU A 491 23.56 3.93 -24.06
C LEU A 491 24.91 3.69 -24.75
N LEU A 492 24.91 2.95 -25.88
CA LEU A 492 26.12 2.67 -26.67
C LEU A 492 26.79 3.95 -27.18
N ARG A 493 26.01 4.92 -27.68
CA ARG A 493 26.58 6.23 -28.12
C ARG A 493 27.24 6.99 -27.00
N ARG A 494 26.71 6.96 -25.79
CA ARG A 494 27.31 7.64 -24.60
C ARG A 494 28.55 6.93 -24.11
N THR A 495 28.53 5.60 -24.04
CA THR A 495 29.72 4.81 -23.63
C THR A 495 30.87 4.96 -24.63
N LEU A 496 30.57 5.18 -25.91
CA LEU A 496 31.57 5.45 -26.95
C LEU A 496 32.06 6.92 -26.96
N ALA A 497 31.25 7.86 -26.48
CA ALA A 497 31.60 9.27 -26.41
C ALA A 497 32.44 9.63 -25.14
N THR A 498 32.46 8.74 -24.14
CA THR A 498 33.25 8.89 -22.90
C THR A 498 34.57 8.11 -22.90
N ARG A 499 34.92 7.48 -24.02
CA ARG A 499 36.23 6.94 -24.36
C ARG A 499 36.92 7.85 -25.39
#